data_59d22a8d0cdd48fdbfd776e228ba4360
#
_entry.id   59d22a8d0cdd48fdbfd776e228ba4360
#
_cell.length_a   1.000
_cell.length_b   1.000
_cell.length_c   1.000
_cell.angle_alpha   90.00
_cell.angle_beta   90.00
_cell.angle_gamma   90.00
#
_symmetry.space_group_name_H-M   'P 1'
#
loop_
_entity.id
_entity.type
_entity.pdbx_description
1 polymer ?
#
loop_
_entity_poly.entity_id
_entity_poly.type
_entity_poly.pdbx_seq_one_letter_code
_entity_poly.pdbx_strand_id
1 'polypeptide(L)'
;MKLEKELELTLWDRSKRTAVLTPEGDFFYKEALKISRQYHRSLEAVYHFKDSKLQALHIGTLPFLSQYHLTSVIHSFCDTHPELSFSLKDVEDEELLSGLEKDFFNLIFVQKHMIDPELYTFHALTADRLVAVFPEAHPSASKISVSLSDLKKETFILMPPHTSIYRFCMQSFHNTGIHPQLLRTARAESIVSAVEIGEGISLLTESSFQFFRQPSLVAVPVNGLKKLSVGIAHKKNMALTTSAECFLQFVKSHM
;
A
#
# COMPACT_ATOMS: atom_id res chain seq x y z
N MET A 1 -11.20 36.93 -1.31
CA MET A 1 -11.72 36.17 -2.47
C MET A 1 -13.14 35.71 -2.12
N LYS A 2 -13.91 35.12 -3.06
CA LYS A 2 -15.35 34.87 -2.82
C LYS A 2 -15.58 34.00 -1.57
N LEU A 3 -14.85 32.89 -1.41
CA LEU A 3 -14.96 31.97 -0.27
C LEU A 3 -14.56 32.63 1.07
N GLU A 4 -13.45 33.36 1.11
CA GLU A 4 -12.98 34.06 2.32
C GLU A 4 -13.95 35.13 2.77
N LYS A 5 -14.63 35.79 1.82
CA LYS A 5 -15.70 36.77 2.11
C LYS A 5 -16.95 36.10 2.66
N GLU A 6 -17.32 34.94 2.13
CA GLU A 6 -18.48 34.16 2.56
C GLU A 6 -18.31 33.58 3.97
N LEU A 7 -17.08 33.19 4.29
CA LEU A 7 -16.73 32.64 5.61
C LEU A 7 -16.35 33.71 6.63
N GLU A 8 -16.15 34.96 6.19
CA GLU A 8 -15.62 36.07 7.01
C GLU A 8 -14.26 35.73 7.67
N LEU A 9 -13.46 34.87 7.01
CA LEU A 9 -12.18 34.38 7.47
C LEU A 9 -11.09 34.59 6.41
N THR A 10 -9.84 34.77 6.87
CA THR A 10 -8.66 34.76 6.00
C THR A 10 -8.10 33.34 5.99
N LEU A 11 -8.14 32.67 4.86
CA LEU A 11 -7.64 31.29 4.70
C LEU A 11 -6.18 31.25 4.23
N TRP A 12 -5.69 32.32 3.58
CA TRP A 12 -4.33 32.40 3.02
C TRP A 12 -3.60 33.63 3.54
N ASP A 13 -2.46 33.40 4.17
CA ASP A 13 -1.48 34.46 4.45
C ASP A 13 -0.66 34.74 3.19
N ARG A 14 -0.85 35.94 2.63
CA ARG A 14 -0.18 36.44 1.42
C ARG A 14 0.89 37.48 1.71
N SER A 15 1.19 37.73 2.96
CA SER A 15 2.22 38.68 3.37
C SER A 15 3.62 38.16 3.06
N LYS A 16 3.78 36.84 2.82
CA LYS A 16 5.04 36.17 2.49
C LYS A 16 5.21 35.97 1.00
N ARG A 17 6.44 35.75 0.56
CA ARG A 17 6.81 35.50 -0.85
C ARG A 17 6.06 34.32 -1.48
N THR A 18 5.64 33.35 -0.65
CA THR A 18 4.77 32.22 -1.01
C THR A 18 3.52 32.25 -0.14
N ALA A 19 2.36 32.11 -0.74
CA ALA A 19 1.10 32.03 0.01
C ALA A 19 1.06 30.76 0.87
N VAL A 20 0.76 30.93 2.17
CA VAL A 20 0.70 29.84 3.16
C VAL A 20 -0.69 29.85 3.77
N LEU A 21 -1.21 28.69 4.14
CA LEU A 21 -2.50 28.62 4.86
C LEU A 21 -2.37 29.27 6.26
N THR A 22 -3.41 30.00 6.65
CA THR A 22 -3.60 30.41 8.05
C THR A 22 -4.01 29.21 8.91
N PRO A 23 -4.01 29.29 10.24
CA PRO A 23 -4.57 28.21 11.09
C PRO A 23 -6.03 27.89 10.73
N GLU A 24 -6.85 28.89 10.45
CA GLU A 24 -8.23 28.77 9.98
C GLU A 24 -8.26 28.13 8.58
N GLY A 25 -7.31 28.48 7.72
CA GLY A 25 -7.13 27.91 6.38
C GLY A 25 -6.77 26.43 6.43
N ASP A 26 -5.87 26.02 7.33
CA ASP A 26 -5.50 24.60 7.51
C ASP A 26 -6.69 23.78 8.04
N PHE A 27 -7.41 24.31 9.00
CA PHE A 27 -8.62 23.67 9.51
C PHE A 27 -9.68 23.53 8.39
N PHE A 28 -9.97 24.61 7.66
CA PHE A 28 -10.91 24.58 6.55
C PHE A 28 -10.47 23.61 5.45
N TYR A 29 -9.19 23.56 5.12
CA TYR A 29 -8.64 22.64 4.11
C TYR A 29 -8.92 21.18 4.46
N LYS A 30 -8.71 20.78 5.72
CA LYS A 30 -8.99 19.42 6.20
C LYS A 30 -10.48 19.07 6.07
N GLU A 31 -11.37 20.00 6.38
CA GLU A 31 -12.83 19.79 6.22
C GLU A 31 -13.24 19.78 4.75
N ALA A 32 -12.68 20.67 3.92
CA ALA A 32 -12.92 20.69 2.47
C ALA A 32 -12.47 19.39 1.78
N LEU A 33 -11.38 18.79 2.23
CA LEU A 33 -10.94 17.48 1.75
C LEU A 33 -11.98 16.39 2.04
N LYS A 34 -12.66 16.43 3.21
CA LYS A 34 -13.74 15.47 3.52
C LYS A 34 -14.92 15.63 2.56
N ILE A 35 -15.32 16.86 2.27
CA ILE A 35 -16.40 17.17 1.32
C ILE A 35 -16.01 16.71 -0.09
N SER A 36 -14.80 17.02 -0.55
CA SER A 36 -14.31 16.60 -1.85
C SER A 36 -14.31 15.06 -1.99
N ARG A 37 -13.80 14.35 -0.98
CA ARG A 37 -13.84 12.88 -0.93
C ARG A 37 -15.28 12.36 -0.96
N GLN A 38 -16.20 12.98 -0.21
CA GLN A 38 -17.60 12.57 -0.20
C GLN A 38 -18.28 12.79 -1.56
N TYR A 39 -17.98 13.89 -2.23
CA TYR A 39 -18.49 14.17 -3.58
C TYR A 39 -18.03 13.10 -4.58
N HIS A 40 -16.72 12.77 -4.60
CA HIS A 40 -16.20 11.73 -5.47
C HIS A 40 -16.82 10.36 -5.17
N ARG A 41 -16.98 10.01 -3.88
CA ARG A 41 -17.69 8.79 -3.46
C ARG A 41 -19.13 8.74 -3.96
N SER A 42 -19.84 9.87 -3.93
CA SER A 42 -21.22 9.92 -4.41
C SER A 42 -21.29 9.73 -5.93
N LEU A 43 -20.35 10.31 -6.68
CA LEU A 43 -20.24 10.07 -8.13
C LEU A 43 -19.92 8.60 -8.42
N GLU A 44 -18.94 8.04 -7.73
CA GLU A 44 -18.58 6.63 -7.86
C GLU A 44 -19.78 5.72 -7.55
N ALA A 45 -20.52 5.97 -6.47
CA ALA A 45 -21.73 5.20 -6.14
C ALA A 45 -22.81 5.27 -7.24
N VAL A 46 -22.99 6.42 -7.90
CA VAL A 46 -23.92 6.55 -9.03
C VAL A 46 -23.42 5.77 -10.24
N TYR A 47 -22.12 5.82 -10.54
CA TYR A 47 -21.53 5.03 -11.61
C TYR A 47 -21.65 3.52 -11.32
N HIS A 48 -21.36 3.08 -10.10
CA HIS A 48 -21.57 1.69 -9.66
C HIS A 48 -23.03 1.26 -9.79
N PHE A 49 -24.00 2.10 -9.43
CA PHE A 49 -25.42 1.79 -9.61
C PHE A 49 -25.80 1.65 -11.09
N LYS A 50 -25.19 2.45 -11.97
CA LYS A 50 -25.40 2.36 -13.42
C LYS A 50 -24.75 1.09 -14.00
N ASP A 51 -23.54 0.74 -13.52
CA ASP A 51 -22.75 -0.41 -13.98
C ASP A 51 -23.21 -1.75 -13.33
N SER A 52 -23.97 -1.70 -12.22
CA SER A 52 -24.54 -2.91 -11.58
C SER A 52 -25.46 -3.72 -12.52
N LYS A 53 -25.98 -3.09 -13.57
CA LYS A 53 -26.67 -3.79 -14.67
C LYS A 53 -25.74 -4.61 -15.58
N LEU A 54 -24.40 -4.38 -15.53
CA LEU A 54 -23.41 -4.99 -16.40
C LEU A 54 -22.40 -5.89 -15.64
N GLN A 55 -22.67 -6.25 -14.38
CA GLN A 55 -21.75 -7.08 -13.57
C GLN A 55 -20.31 -6.57 -13.56
N ALA A 56 -20.12 -5.26 -13.47
CA ALA A 56 -18.80 -4.63 -13.42
C ALA A 56 -17.98 -5.15 -12.24
N LEU A 57 -16.73 -5.53 -12.48
CA LEU A 57 -15.80 -6.00 -11.48
C LEU A 57 -14.87 -4.86 -11.05
N HIS A 58 -15.02 -4.37 -9.84
CA HIS A 58 -14.21 -3.30 -9.27
C HIS A 58 -13.20 -3.87 -8.28
N ILE A 59 -11.92 -3.67 -8.56
CA ILE A 59 -10.82 -4.19 -7.75
C ILE A 59 -9.98 -3.03 -7.23
N GLY A 60 -9.77 -3.02 -5.91
CA GLY A 60 -8.80 -2.15 -5.27
C GLY A 60 -7.45 -2.84 -5.08
N THR A 61 -6.37 -2.10 -5.19
CA THR A 61 -5.03 -2.62 -4.92
C THR A 61 -4.12 -1.58 -4.30
N LEU A 62 -3.12 -2.04 -3.56
CA LEU A 62 -1.96 -1.24 -3.20
C LEU A 62 -0.99 -1.20 -4.40
N PRO A 63 -0.08 -0.22 -4.48
CA PRO A 63 0.87 -0.09 -5.59
C PRO A 63 1.99 -1.14 -5.53
N PHE A 64 1.63 -2.43 -5.51
CA PHE A 64 2.58 -3.54 -5.45
C PHE A 64 2.38 -4.63 -6.53
N LEU A 65 1.35 -4.54 -7.36
CA LEU A 65 1.00 -5.60 -8.32
C LEU A 65 2.17 -6.05 -9.19
N SER A 66 2.97 -5.11 -9.66
CA SER A 66 4.15 -5.38 -10.50
C SER A 66 5.22 -6.20 -9.76
N GLN A 67 5.35 -5.98 -8.44
CA GLN A 67 6.33 -6.68 -7.59
C GLN A 67 5.99 -8.18 -7.44
N TYR A 68 4.72 -8.54 -7.64
CA TYR A 68 4.22 -9.92 -7.54
C TYR A 68 3.79 -10.49 -8.89
N HIS A 69 4.16 -9.86 -10.01
CA HIS A 69 3.79 -10.27 -11.37
C HIS A 69 2.28 -10.35 -11.63
N LEU A 70 1.47 -9.71 -10.80
CA LEU A 70 0.02 -9.73 -10.92
C LEU A 70 -0.50 -8.91 -12.11
N THR A 71 0.25 -7.91 -12.56
CA THR A 71 -0.13 -7.07 -13.71
C THR A 71 -0.35 -7.90 -14.98
N SER A 72 0.53 -8.87 -15.26
CA SER A 72 0.38 -9.75 -16.43
C SER A 72 -0.81 -10.70 -16.32
N VAL A 73 -1.08 -11.20 -15.12
CA VAL A 73 -2.23 -12.09 -14.86
C VAL A 73 -3.54 -11.31 -15.04
N ILE A 74 -3.62 -10.08 -14.55
CA ILE A 74 -4.79 -9.21 -14.71
C ILE A 74 -5.00 -8.87 -16.19
N HIS A 75 -3.95 -8.54 -16.92
CA HIS A 75 -4.03 -8.27 -18.36
C HIS A 75 -4.58 -9.49 -19.12
N SER A 76 -4.04 -10.68 -18.85
CA SER A 76 -4.53 -11.93 -19.48
C SER A 76 -6.00 -12.20 -19.16
N PHE A 77 -6.46 -11.87 -17.93
CA PHE A 77 -7.87 -11.98 -17.60
C PHE A 77 -8.74 -11.04 -18.46
N CYS A 78 -8.34 -9.77 -18.58
CA CYS A 78 -9.08 -8.80 -19.40
C CYS A 78 -9.14 -9.21 -20.89
N ASP A 79 -8.07 -9.77 -21.43
CA ASP A 79 -8.01 -10.25 -22.80
C ASP A 79 -8.91 -11.47 -23.05
N THR A 80 -9.04 -12.36 -22.03
CA THR A 80 -9.87 -13.58 -22.13
C THR A 80 -11.34 -13.35 -21.81
N HIS A 81 -11.68 -12.22 -21.17
CA HIS A 81 -13.04 -11.87 -20.75
C HIS A 81 -13.42 -10.44 -21.17
N PRO A 82 -13.38 -10.12 -22.48
CA PRO A 82 -13.64 -8.76 -22.96
C PRO A 82 -15.09 -8.31 -22.74
N GLU A 83 -16.00 -9.23 -22.44
CA GLU A 83 -17.41 -8.96 -22.12
C GLU A 83 -17.59 -8.42 -20.70
N LEU A 84 -16.61 -8.59 -19.81
CA LEU A 84 -16.69 -8.11 -18.42
C LEU A 84 -16.22 -6.66 -18.32
N SER A 85 -17.03 -5.82 -17.72
CA SER A 85 -16.58 -4.48 -17.32
C SER A 85 -15.62 -4.64 -16.12
N PHE A 86 -14.38 -4.17 -16.30
CA PHE A 86 -13.30 -4.32 -15.32
C PHE A 86 -12.73 -2.95 -14.94
N SER A 87 -12.57 -2.73 -13.65
CA SER A 87 -11.94 -1.52 -13.09
C SER A 87 -10.93 -1.92 -12.02
N LEU A 88 -9.69 -1.48 -12.18
CA LEU A 88 -8.61 -1.64 -11.21
C LEU A 88 -8.16 -0.27 -10.75
N LYS A 89 -8.11 -0.07 -9.42
CA LYS A 89 -7.73 1.22 -8.83
C LYS A 89 -6.60 1.03 -7.82
N ASP A 90 -5.48 1.71 -8.05
CA ASP A 90 -4.40 1.82 -7.07
C ASP A 90 -4.79 2.86 -6.01
N VAL A 91 -4.72 2.46 -4.75
CA VAL A 91 -5.08 3.29 -3.60
C VAL A 91 -4.13 3.04 -2.43
N GLU A 92 -4.17 3.89 -1.42
CA GLU A 92 -3.42 3.70 -0.19
C GLU A 92 -4.21 2.82 0.81
N ASP A 93 -3.54 2.31 1.85
CA ASP A 93 -4.06 1.31 2.80
C ASP A 93 -5.45 1.63 3.37
N GLU A 94 -5.67 2.88 3.81
CA GLU A 94 -6.93 3.30 4.43
C GLU A 94 -8.07 3.34 3.42
N GLU A 95 -7.79 3.83 2.21
CA GLU A 95 -8.77 3.89 1.13
C GLU A 95 -9.13 2.47 0.64
N LEU A 96 -8.15 1.55 0.60
CA LEU A 96 -8.36 0.17 0.18
C LEU A 96 -9.40 -0.55 1.06
N LEU A 97 -9.18 -0.52 2.38
CA LEU A 97 -10.07 -1.18 3.34
C LEU A 97 -11.43 -0.50 3.42
N SER A 98 -11.45 0.83 3.46
CA SER A 98 -12.69 1.62 3.44
C SER A 98 -13.49 1.39 2.14
N GLY A 99 -12.80 1.22 1.01
CA GLY A 99 -13.42 0.93 -0.28
C GLY A 99 -14.10 -0.45 -0.31
N LEU A 100 -13.45 -1.47 0.27
CA LEU A 100 -14.06 -2.80 0.42
C LEU A 100 -15.23 -2.77 1.40
N GLU A 101 -15.10 -2.08 2.54
CA GLU A 101 -16.15 -1.94 3.54
C GLU A 101 -17.41 -1.28 2.97
N LYS A 102 -17.25 -0.29 2.10
CA LYS A 102 -18.35 0.49 1.51
C LYS A 102 -18.82 -0.02 0.15
N ASP A 103 -18.41 -1.21 -0.26
CA ASP A 103 -18.78 -1.86 -1.52
C ASP A 103 -18.32 -1.10 -2.78
N PHE A 104 -17.29 -0.23 -2.68
CA PHE A 104 -16.64 0.36 -3.84
C PHE A 104 -15.75 -0.65 -4.57
N PHE A 105 -15.22 -1.62 -3.85
CA PHE A 105 -14.48 -2.74 -4.41
C PHE A 105 -15.19 -4.04 -4.12
N ASN A 106 -15.30 -4.91 -5.13
CA ASN A 106 -15.79 -6.28 -4.96
C ASN A 106 -14.69 -7.17 -4.36
N LEU A 107 -13.46 -6.93 -4.80
CA LEU A 107 -12.24 -7.63 -4.41
C LEU A 107 -11.14 -6.62 -4.14
N ILE A 108 -10.21 -6.95 -3.27
CA ILE A 108 -8.98 -6.17 -3.08
C ILE A 108 -7.75 -7.07 -3.09
N PHE A 109 -6.65 -6.58 -3.71
CA PHE A 109 -5.33 -7.16 -3.47
C PHE A 109 -4.74 -6.55 -2.20
N VAL A 110 -4.36 -7.40 -1.25
CA VAL A 110 -4.02 -6.94 0.10
C VAL A 110 -3.02 -7.89 0.76
N GLN A 111 -2.31 -7.41 1.78
CA GLN A 111 -1.51 -8.25 2.66
C GLN A 111 -2.37 -8.79 3.81
N LYS A 112 -2.23 -10.09 4.12
CA LYS A 112 -3.06 -10.79 5.11
C LYS A 112 -3.15 -10.11 6.47
N HIS A 113 -2.06 -9.50 6.94
CA HIS A 113 -2.02 -8.85 8.25
C HIS A 113 -2.80 -7.54 8.33
N MET A 114 -3.29 -7.02 7.19
CA MET A 114 -4.07 -5.79 7.13
C MET A 114 -5.56 -6.01 7.39
N ILE A 115 -6.04 -7.24 7.27
CA ILE A 115 -7.47 -7.56 7.33
C ILE A 115 -7.84 -8.36 8.57
N ASP A 116 -9.07 -8.14 9.04
CA ASP A 116 -9.68 -8.92 10.11
C ASP A 116 -10.32 -10.20 9.51
N PRO A 117 -9.89 -11.40 9.92
CA PRO A 117 -10.45 -12.67 9.43
C PRO A 117 -11.90 -12.90 9.84
N GLU A 118 -12.42 -12.14 10.83
CA GLU A 118 -13.85 -12.21 11.19
C GLU A 118 -14.73 -11.49 10.17
N LEU A 119 -14.21 -10.45 9.52
CA LEU A 119 -14.94 -9.62 8.58
C LEU A 119 -14.71 -10.00 7.11
N TYR A 120 -13.52 -10.54 6.80
CA TYR A 120 -13.08 -10.75 5.42
C TYR A 120 -12.60 -12.18 5.18
N THR A 121 -12.88 -12.69 4.00
CA THR A 121 -12.29 -13.92 3.48
C THR A 121 -11.02 -13.57 2.71
N PHE A 122 -9.92 -14.27 3.01
CA PHE A 122 -8.63 -14.07 2.37
C PHE A 122 -8.22 -15.29 1.56
N HIS A 123 -7.89 -15.06 0.31
CA HIS A 123 -7.36 -16.06 -0.60
C HIS A 123 -5.87 -15.77 -0.83
N ALA A 124 -5.01 -16.56 -0.21
CA ALA A 124 -3.57 -16.41 -0.37
C ALA A 124 -3.15 -16.73 -1.81
N LEU A 125 -2.32 -15.86 -2.38
CA LEU A 125 -1.71 -16.06 -3.70
C LEU A 125 -0.23 -16.36 -3.57
N THR A 126 0.51 -15.56 -2.80
CA THR A 126 1.93 -15.74 -2.63
C THR A 126 2.39 -15.38 -1.21
N ALA A 127 3.53 -15.95 -0.83
CA ALA A 127 4.20 -15.60 0.42
C ALA A 127 5.37 -14.65 0.13
N ASP A 128 5.67 -13.78 1.10
CA ASP A 128 6.81 -12.89 1.07
C ASP A 128 7.46 -12.83 2.46
N ARG A 129 8.59 -12.16 2.57
CA ARG A 129 9.31 -11.95 3.82
C ARG A 129 10.00 -10.60 3.84
N LEU A 130 10.30 -10.09 5.03
CA LEU A 130 11.19 -8.95 5.15
C LEU A 130 12.64 -9.36 4.94
N VAL A 131 13.35 -8.51 4.22
CA VAL A 131 14.79 -8.55 4.04
C VAL A 131 15.39 -7.23 4.51
N ALA A 132 16.59 -7.30 5.09
CA ALA A 132 17.39 -6.11 5.34
C ALA A 132 18.24 -5.82 4.10
N VAL A 133 18.16 -4.58 3.62
CA VAL A 133 18.85 -4.13 2.40
C VAL A 133 20.09 -3.35 2.78
N PHE A 134 21.22 -3.77 2.26
CA PHE A 134 22.56 -3.23 2.55
C PHE A 134 23.32 -2.88 1.26
N PRO A 135 24.23 -1.90 1.30
CA PRO A 135 25.32 -1.83 0.32
C PRO A 135 26.15 -3.11 0.38
N GLU A 136 26.71 -3.55 -0.75
CA GLU A 136 27.55 -4.76 -0.83
C GLU A 136 28.74 -4.74 0.14
N ALA A 137 29.30 -3.57 0.38
CA ALA A 137 30.44 -3.37 1.31
C ALA A 137 30.04 -3.46 2.80
N HIS A 138 28.75 -3.57 3.13
CA HIS A 138 28.30 -3.59 4.52
C HIS A 138 28.70 -4.90 5.21
N PRO A 139 29.15 -4.87 6.50
CA PRO A 139 29.58 -6.10 7.21
C PRO A 139 28.51 -7.20 7.29
N SER A 140 27.24 -6.82 7.26
CA SER A 140 26.11 -7.78 7.29
C SER A 140 25.70 -8.30 5.91
N ALA A 141 26.22 -7.75 4.81
CA ALA A 141 25.86 -8.16 3.45
C ALA A 141 26.27 -9.61 3.12
N SER A 142 27.32 -10.12 3.76
CA SER A 142 27.80 -11.50 3.58
C SER A 142 27.10 -12.55 4.46
N LYS A 143 26.19 -12.11 5.35
CA LYS A 143 25.48 -13.03 6.26
C LYS A 143 24.38 -13.78 5.53
N ILE A 144 24.13 -15.04 5.91
CA ILE A 144 23.01 -15.84 5.41
C ILE A 144 21.65 -15.26 5.88
N SER A 145 21.64 -14.67 7.07
CA SER A 145 20.47 -14.03 7.67
C SER A 145 20.89 -13.10 8.80
N VAL A 146 20.02 -12.17 9.18
CA VAL A 146 20.19 -11.27 10.32
C VAL A 146 18.95 -11.30 11.20
N SER A 147 19.11 -10.92 12.48
CA SER A 147 17.98 -10.61 13.37
C SER A 147 17.85 -9.10 13.50
N LEU A 148 16.69 -8.61 13.97
CA LEU A 148 16.53 -7.18 14.31
C LEU A 148 17.52 -6.73 15.38
N SER A 149 17.92 -7.64 16.29
CA SER A 149 18.92 -7.36 17.34
C SER A 149 20.31 -7.11 16.77
N ASP A 150 20.68 -7.76 15.67
CA ASP A 150 21.94 -7.50 14.97
C ASP A 150 21.97 -6.10 14.35
N LEU A 151 20.82 -5.55 14.05
CA LEU A 151 20.63 -4.27 13.36
C LEU A 151 20.33 -3.09 14.28
N LYS A 152 20.32 -3.30 15.61
CA LYS A 152 19.90 -2.28 16.60
C LYS A 152 20.70 -0.97 16.60
N LYS A 153 21.91 -0.98 16.03
CA LYS A 153 22.79 0.20 15.93
C LYS A 153 22.74 0.86 14.58
N GLU A 154 22.02 0.26 13.63
CA GLU A 154 21.94 0.76 12.26
C GLU A 154 20.93 1.92 12.17
N THR A 155 21.16 2.78 11.19
CA THR A 155 20.26 3.87 10.84
C THR A 155 19.36 3.39 9.72
N PHE A 156 18.03 3.53 9.91
CA PHE A 156 17.03 3.00 8.99
C PHE A 156 16.41 4.08 8.13
N ILE A 157 16.14 3.71 6.88
CA ILE A 157 15.24 4.41 5.96
C ILE A 157 14.09 3.44 5.72
N LEU A 158 12.87 3.78 6.12
CA LEU A 158 11.72 2.88 6.03
C LEU A 158 10.65 3.43 5.06
N MET A 159 9.68 2.59 4.72
CA MET A 159 8.50 3.01 3.98
C MET A 159 7.72 4.09 4.76
N PRO A 160 6.83 4.88 4.11
CA PRO A 160 6.07 5.92 4.81
C PRO A 160 5.14 5.36 5.91
N PRO A 161 4.85 6.13 6.99
CA PRO A 161 4.08 5.65 8.14
C PRO A 161 2.65 5.18 7.83
N HIS A 162 2.04 5.67 6.76
CA HIS A 162 0.71 5.26 6.32
C HIS A 162 0.68 3.89 5.65
N THR A 163 1.85 3.27 5.36
CA THR A 163 1.94 1.96 4.71
C THR A 163 1.89 0.80 5.70
N SER A 164 1.28 -0.31 5.29
CA SER A 164 1.22 -1.55 6.08
C SER A 164 2.61 -2.10 6.41
N ILE A 165 3.57 -1.99 5.48
CA ILE A 165 4.94 -2.44 5.68
C ILE A 165 5.65 -1.64 6.78
N TYR A 166 5.47 -0.32 6.81
CA TYR A 166 6.01 0.49 7.91
C TYR A 166 5.46 0.01 9.27
N ARG A 167 4.13 -0.14 9.37
CA ARG A 167 3.48 -0.62 10.60
C ARG A 167 3.97 -2.01 10.99
N PHE A 168 4.15 -2.91 10.02
CA PHE A 168 4.70 -4.24 10.25
C PHE A 168 6.15 -4.18 10.77
N CYS A 169 7.02 -3.34 10.19
CA CYS A 169 8.38 -3.13 10.67
C CYS A 169 8.40 -2.58 12.10
N MET A 170 7.62 -1.52 12.37
CA MET A 170 7.58 -0.90 13.69
C MET A 170 7.02 -1.84 14.76
N GLN A 171 6.00 -2.64 14.43
CA GLN A 171 5.49 -3.67 15.35
C GLN A 171 6.53 -4.76 15.61
N SER A 172 7.30 -5.14 14.58
CA SER A 172 8.39 -6.12 14.73
C SER A 172 9.51 -5.61 15.64
N PHE A 173 9.90 -4.34 15.49
CA PHE A 173 10.85 -3.68 16.42
C PHE A 173 10.30 -3.62 17.84
N HIS A 174 9.05 -3.21 18.02
CA HIS A 174 8.40 -3.14 19.32
C HIS A 174 8.38 -4.51 20.01
N ASN A 175 8.02 -5.57 19.29
CA ASN A 175 7.95 -6.94 19.83
C ASN A 175 9.33 -7.47 20.29
N THR A 176 10.41 -6.92 19.75
CA THR A 176 11.79 -7.28 20.13
C THR A 176 12.40 -6.31 21.15
N GLY A 177 11.65 -5.30 21.60
CA GLY A 177 12.13 -4.27 22.51
C GLY A 177 13.20 -3.34 21.93
N ILE A 178 13.27 -3.25 20.60
CA ILE A 178 14.26 -2.43 19.89
C ILE A 178 13.61 -1.12 19.45
N HIS A 179 14.31 -0.01 19.68
CA HIS A 179 13.94 1.30 19.16
C HIS A 179 14.84 1.62 17.95
N PRO A 180 14.33 1.54 16.71
CA PRO A 180 15.13 1.78 15.53
C PRO A 180 15.55 3.26 15.44
N GLN A 181 16.79 3.50 15.05
CA GLN A 181 17.24 4.85 14.69
C GLN A 181 16.72 5.15 13.28
N LEU A 182 15.61 5.88 13.19
CA LEU A 182 14.98 6.23 11.92
C LEU A 182 15.56 7.55 11.40
N LEU A 183 16.20 7.52 10.22
CA LEU A 183 16.70 8.70 9.54
C LEU A 183 15.55 9.46 8.85
N ARG A 184 14.84 8.76 7.98
CA ARG A 184 13.71 9.29 7.22
C ARG A 184 12.84 8.17 6.67
N THR A 185 11.75 8.54 6.05
CA THR A 185 10.89 7.62 5.30
C THR A 185 10.86 7.98 3.81
N ALA A 186 10.72 6.98 2.93
CA ALA A 186 10.63 7.15 1.50
C ALA A 186 9.92 5.95 0.84
N ARG A 187 9.53 6.05 -0.42
CA ARG A 187 9.03 4.92 -1.21
C ARG A 187 10.19 4.00 -1.61
N ALA A 188 9.87 2.75 -1.96
CA ALA A 188 10.86 1.68 -2.16
C ALA A 188 11.98 2.03 -3.16
N GLU A 189 11.64 2.64 -4.29
CA GLU A 189 12.61 3.11 -5.30
C GLU A 189 13.60 4.14 -4.74
N SER A 190 13.12 5.09 -3.93
CA SER A 190 13.95 6.10 -3.28
C SER A 190 14.77 5.52 -2.12
N ILE A 191 14.21 4.51 -1.40
CA ILE A 191 14.94 3.78 -0.36
C ILE A 191 16.14 3.06 -0.96
N VAL A 192 15.94 2.32 -2.06
CA VAL A 192 17.02 1.58 -2.73
C VAL A 192 18.14 2.53 -3.13
N SER A 193 17.82 3.68 -3.74
CA SER A 193 18.83 4.69 -4.11
C SER A 193 19.55 5.28 -2.90
N ALA A 194 18.85 5.52 -1.79
CA ALA A 194 19.45 6.07 -0.57
C ALA A 194 20.39 5.06 0.12
N VAL A 195 19.98 3.78 0.16
CA VAL A 195 20.86 2.72 0.69
C VAL A 195 22.10 2.54 -0.17
N GLU A 196 21.98 2.67 -1.50
CA GLU A 196 23.10 2.56 -2.44
C GLU A 196 24.20 3.59 -2.16
N ILE A 197 23.84 4.82 -1.84
CA ILE A 197 24.80 5.88 -1.50
C ILE A 197 25.24 5.89 -0.03
N GLY A 198 24.79 4.91 0.77
CA GLY A 198 25.20 4.71 2.16
C GLY A 198 24.53 5.63 3.18
N GLU A 199 23.35 6.21 2.89
CA GLU A 199 22.61 7.02 3.88
C GLU A 199 22.17 6.19 5.09
N GLY A 200 21.98 4.87 4.93
CA GLY A 200 21.53 3.95 5.95
C GLY A 200 21.18 2.59 5.37
N ILE A 201 20.47 1.78 6.13
CA ILE A 201 19.94 0.49 5.70
C ILE A 201 18.41 0.54 5.63
N SER A 202 17.78 -0.50 5.07
CA SER A 202 16.32 -0.58 5.04
C SER A 202 15.80 -1.96 5.35
N LEU A 203 14.50 -2.03 5.68
CA LEU A 203 13.70 -3.24 5.69
C LEU A 203 12.65 -3.12 4.59
N LEU A 204 12.72 -3.99 3.59
CA LEU A 204 11.74 -4.09 2.50
C LEU A 204 11.20 -5.51 2.42
N THR A 205 10.11 -5.72 1.69
CA THR A 205 9.74 -7.07 1.28
C THR A 205 10.74 -7.57 0.24
N GLU A 206 10.98 -8.87 0.22
CA GLU A 206 11.91 -9.48 -0.75
C GLU A 206 11.47 -9.19 -2.18
N SER A 207 10.17 -9.30 -2.48
CA SER A 207 9.62 -8.98 -3.81
C SER A 207 9.81 -7.51 -4.18
N SER A 208 9.63 -6.58 -3.23
CA SER A 208 9.88 -5.16 -3.47
C SER A 208 11.35 -4.89 -3.78
N PHE A 209 12.27 -5.48 -3.00
CA PHE A 209 13.69 -5.36 -3.27
C PHE A 209 14.07 -5.92 -4.63
N GLN A 210 13.59 -7.12 -5.00
CA GLN A 210 13.89 -7.74 -6.29
C GLN A 210 13.42 -6.88 -7.47
N PHE A 211 12.27 -6.24 -7.32
CA PHE A 211 11.70 -5.36 -8.36
C PHE A 211 12.53 -4.09 -8.59
N PHE A 212 13.05 -3.47 -7.50
CA PHE A 212 13.85 -2.24 -7.56
C PHE A 212 15.36 -2.49 -7.43
N ARG A 213 15.80 -3.73 -7.53
CA ARG A 213 17.17 -4.16 -7.27
C ARG A 213 18.21 -3.33 -8.03
N GLN A 214 19.25 -2.91 -7.31
CA GLN A 214 20.50 -2.37 -7.85
C GLN A 214 21.63 -3.39 -7.66
N PRO A 215 22.58 -3.50 -8.62
CA PRO A 215 23.69 -4.47 -8.53
C PRO A 215 24.58 -4.31 -7.30
N SER A 216 24.73 -3.09 -6.80
CA SER A 216 25.52 -2.71 -5.62
C SER A 216 24.88 -3.03 -4.28
N LEU A 217 23.65 -3.57 -4.27
CA LEU A 217 22.89 -3.84 -3.07
C LEU A 217 22.66 -5.34 -2.85
N VAL A 218 22.64 -5.71 -1.57
CA VAL A 218 22.37 -7.08 -1.12
C VAL A 218 21.16 -7.07 -0.18
N ALA A 219 20.27 -8.03 -0.38
CA ALA A 219 19.16 -8.31 0.52
C ALA A 219 19.48 -9.53 1.38
N VAL A 220 19.43 -9.38 2.68
CA VAL A 220 19.66 -10.45 3.65
C VAL A 220 18.38 -10.74 4.42
N PRO A 221 17.90 -11.99 4.45
CA PRO A 221 16.69 -12.37 5.17
C PRO A 221 16.72 -11.97 6.66
N VAL A 222 15.60 -11.43 7.17
CA VAL A 222 15.47 -11.11 8.60
C VAL A 222 14.77 -12.28 9.30
N ASN A 223 15.51 -12.94 10.20
CA ASN A 223 14.98 -14.05 10.98
C ASN A 223 14.08 -13.61 12.15
N GLY A 224 13.23 -14.55 12.61
CA GLY A 224 12.33 -14.32 13.76
C GLY A 224 11.09 -13.49 13.44
N LEU A 225 10.87 -13.10 12.19
CA LEU A 225 9.69 -12.37 11.77
C LEU A 225 8.63 -13.29 11.17
N LYS A 226 7.36 -12.89 11.30
CA LYS A 226 6.26 -13.57 10.62
C LYS A 226 6.40 -13.41 9.11
N LYS A 227 6.10 -14.47 8.37
CA LYS A 227 5.99 -14.38 6.90
C LYS A 227 4.81 -13.48 6.54
N LEU A 228 5.02 -12.69 5.50
CA LEU A 228 3.97 -11.92 4.86
C LEU A 228 3.22 -12.81 3.86
N SER A 229 1.95 -12.53 3.65
CA SER A 229 1.17 -13.22 2.63
C SER A 229 0.36 -12.18 1.88
N VAL A 230 0.48 -12.20 0.56
CA VAL A 230 -0.27 -11.33 -0.37
C VAL A 230 -1.35 -12.18 -1.02
N GLY A 231 -2.50 -11.60 -1.19
CA GLY A 231 -3.64 -12.31 -1.75
C GLY A 231 -4.80 -11.38 -2.08
N ILE A 232 -5.94 -12.01 -2.38
CA ILE A 232 -7.20 -11.33 -2.65
C ILE A 232 -8.10 -11.47 -1.42
N ALA A 233 -8.76 -10.38 -1.04
CA ALA A 233 -9.77 -10.40 0.01
C ALA A 233 -11.11 -9.85 -0.48
N HIS A 234 -12.19 -10.35 0.13
CA HIS A 234 -13.56 -9.87 -0.04
C HIS A 234 -14.32 -9.98 1.27
N LYS A 235 -15.49 -9.34 1.38
CA LYS A 235 -16.35 -9.44 2.56
C LYS A 235 -16.80 -10.88 2.79
N LYS A 236 -16.72 -11.37 4.02
CA LYS A 236 -17.05 -12.74 4.40
C LYS A 236 -18.54 -13.05 4.24
N ASN A 237 -19.40 -12.10 4.57
CA ASN A 237 -20.86 -12.29 4.63
C ASN A 237 -21.57 -11.84 3.35
N MET A 238 -20.85 -11.69 2.25
CA MET A 238 -21.40 -11.27 0.96
C MET A 238 -21.04 -12.29 -0.12
N ALA A 239 -22.05 -12.76 -0.83
CA ALA A 239 -21.81 -13.62 -1.99
C ALA A 239 -21.04 -12.84 -3.07
N LEU A 240 -20.03 -13.46 -3.65
CA LEU A 240 -19.32 -12.91 -4.79
C LEU A 240 -20.25 -12.85 -6.01
N THR A 241 -20.08 -11.82 -6.82
CA THR A 241 -20.68 -11.76 -8.15
C THR A 241 -20.01 -12.82 -9.05
N THR A 242 -20.69 -13.24 -10.11
CA THR A 242 -20.13 -14.20 -11.08
C THR A 242 -18.79 -13.71 -11.66
N SER A 243 -18.69 -12.41 -11.95
CA SER A 243 -17.43 -11.79 -12.43
C SER A 243 -16.31 -11.87 -11.39
N ALA A 244 -16.62 -11.63 -10.11
CA ALA A 244 -15.64 -11.69 -9.04
C ALA A 244 -15.19 -13.14 -8.76
N GLU A 245 -16.09 -14.12 -8.82
CA GLU A 245 -15.73 -15.53 -8.72
C GLU A 245 -14.87 -15.98 -9.89
N CYS A 246 -15.23 -15.61 -11.12
CA CYS A 246 -14.46 -15.90 -12.33
C CYS A 246 -13.04 -15.35 -12.22
N PHE A 247 -12.89 -14.07 -11.85
CA PHE A 247 -11.59 -13.44 -11.65
C PHE A 247 -10.77 -14.14 -10.57
N LEU A 248 -11.37 -14.43 -9.43
CA LEU A 248 -10.69 -15.09 -8.32
C LEU A 248 -10.15 -16.47 -8.71
N GLN A 249 -10.94 -17.26 -9.43
CA GLN A 249 -10.53 -18.57 -9.94
C GLN A 249 -9.42 -18.44 -10.99
N PHE A 250 -9.55 -17.46 -11.90
CA PHE A 250 -8.53 -17.20 -12.91
C PHE A 250 -7.20 -16.85 -12.27
N VAL A 251 -7.16 -15.90 -11.33
CA VAL A 251 -5.91 -15.52 -10.67
C VAL A 251 -5.29 -16.71 -9.91
N LYS A 252 -6.09 -17.51 -9.18
CA LYS A 252 -5.60 -18.70 -8.48
C LYS A 252 -4.99 -19.77 -9.39
N SER A 253 -5.45 -19.87 -10.62
CA SER A 253 -4.93 -20.86 -11.57
C SER A 253 -3.66 -20.41 -12.31
N HIS A 254 -3.31 -19.11 -12.22
CA HIS A 254 -2.17 -18.49 -12.92
C HIS A 254 -1.06 -18.00 -11.98
N MET A 255 -1.18 -18.26 -10.66
CA MET A 255 -0.19 -17.97 -9.63
C MET A 255 0.38 -19.26 -9.04
#